data_9032ad256dc8150449073fc4cee6e13c
#
_entry.id   9032ad256dc8150449073fc4cee6e13c
#
_cell.length_a   1.000
_cell.length_b   1.000
_cell.length_c   1.000
_cell.angle_alpha   90.00
_cell.angle_beta   90.00
_cell.angle_gamma   90.00
#
_symmetry.space_group_name_H-M   'P 1'
#
loop_
_entity.id
_entity.type
_entity.pdbx_description
1 polymer ?
#
loop_
_entity_poly.entity_id
_entity_poly.type
_entity_poly.pdbx_seq_one_letter_code
_entity_poly.pdbx_strand_id
1 'polypeptide(L)'
;SKTCAYTNHTIMAEALEKWPIDLFSKLLPRIYQIVQEIDRRFLIKVREMYPGNEEKVRKMAILMNGQVRMANMAIVAGFSVNGVAQLHTEILEKQELKDFYQMMPEKFNNKTNGITQRRFLAHGNPLLADWITDKIGDGWITDLSQIAKLKPLVEDEDARREFMEIKYQNKVRLAKYIKEHNGIDVDPRSIFDIQVKRLHEYKRQLLNILHIMYLYNQ
;
A
#
# COMPACT_ATOMS: atom_id res chain seq x y z
N SER A 1 10.27 -22.16 5.34
CA SER A 1 10.05 -21.75 6.73
C SER A 1 8.56 -21.56 7.01
N LYS A 2 8.06 -22.07 8.13
CA LYS A 2 6.67 -21.87 8.57
C LYS A 2 6.46 -20.56 9.35
N THR A 3 7.50 -19.73 9.48
CA THR A 3 7.48 -18.52 10.31
C THR A 3 7.73 -17.24 9.52
N CYS A 4 8.08 -17.33 8.22
CA CYS A 4 8.38 -16.17 7.37
C CYS A 4 7.27 -15.95 6.36
N ALA A 5 6.67 -14.77 6.38
CA ALA A 5 5.76 -14.30 5.35
C ALA A 5 6.40 -13.17 4.55
N TYR A 6 6.04 -13.05 3.28
CA TYR A 6 6.44 -11.95 2.41
C TYR A 6 5.21 -11.12 2.04
N THR A 7 5.19 -9.87 2.48
CA THR A 7 4.19 -8.89 2.07
C THR A 7 4.74 -8.05 0.94
N ASN A 8 4.16 -8.17 -0.25
CA ASN A 8 4.53 -7.35 -1.40
C ASN A 8 3.76 -6.03 -1.37
N HIS A 9 4.47 -4.90 -1.47
CA HIS A 9 3.90 -3.56 -1.46
C HIS A 9 3.92 -2.87 -2.84
N THR A 10 4.38 -3.54 -3.89
CA THR A 10 4.53 -2.93 -5.21
C THR A 10 4.24 -3.91 -6.34
N ILE A 11 3.67 -3.39 -7.43
CA ILE A 11 3.57 -4.08 -8.72
C ILE A 11 4.64 -3.61 -9.71
N MET A 12 5.52 -2.68 -9.27
CA MET A 12 6.54 -2.09 -10.14
C MET A 12 7.83 -2.91 -10.05
N ALA A 13 8.22 -3.53 -11.14
CA ALA A 13 9.40 -4.40 -11.20
C ALA A 13 10.70 -3.68 -10.81
N GLU A 14 10.81 -2.39 -11.14
CA GLU A 14 11.96 -1.55 -10.77
C GLU A 14 12.06 -1.25 -9.27
N ALA A 15 10.95 -1.36 -8.55
CA ALA A 15 10.92 -1.18 -7.09
C ALA A 15 11.19 -2.47 -6.30
N LEU A 16 11.37 -3.60 -6.98
CA LEU A 16 11.79 -4.85 -6.35
C LEU A 16 13.29 -4.80 -6.08
N GLU A 17 13.66 -4.95 -4.82
CA GLU A 17 15.04 -4.82 -4.36
C GLU A 17 15.95 -5.90 -4.94
N LYS A 18 17.12 -5.47 -5.42
CA LYS A 18 18.17 -6.33 -5.96
C LYS A 18 19.52 -5.89 -5.41
N TRP A 19 20.35 -6.86 -5.02
CA TRP A 19 21.69 -6.60 -4.49
C TRP A 19 22.75 -7.20 -5.40
N PRO A 20 23.84 -6.47 -5.69
CA PRO A 20 24.99 -7.07 -6.36
C PRO A 20 25.54 -8.26 -5.57
N ILE A 21 25.80 -9.37 -6.25
CA ILE A 21 26.33 -10.59 -5.61
C ILE A 21 27.66 -10.30 -4.91
N ASP A 22 28.54 -9.50 -5.53
CA ASP A 22 29.84 -9.16 -4.96
C ASP A 22 29.71 -8.46 -3.61
N LEU A 23 28.77 -7.52 -3.50
CA LEU A 23 28.51 -6.84 -2.24
C LEU A 23 27.87 -7.80 -1.22
N PHE A 24 26.85 -8.55 -1.64
CA PHE A 24 26.10 -9.45 -0.76
C PHE A 24 26.99 -10.57 -0.21
N SER A 25 27.80 -11.21 -1.07
CA SER A 25 28.72 -12.30 -0.68
C SER A 25 29.85 -11.82 0.24
N LYS A 26 30.34 -10.57 0.01
CA LYS A 26 31.36 -9.97 0.87
C LYS A 26 30.84 -9.63 2.27
N LEU A 27 29.65 -9.07 2.36
CA LEU A 27 29.07 -8.65 3.64
C LEU A 27 28.47 -9.83 4.42
N LEU A 28 27.90 -10.80 3.73
CA LEU A 28 27.14 -11.91 4.30
C LEU A 28 27.56 -13.26 3.69
N PRO A 29 28.84 -13.67 3.82
CA PRO A 29 29.37 -14.83 3.09
C PRO A 29 28.64 -16.13 3.42
N ARG A 30 28.32 -16.37 4.68
CA ARG A 30 27.58 -17.57 5.10
C ARG A 30 26.15 -17.57 4.60
N ILE A 31 25.46 -16.42 4.66
CA ILE A 31 24.09 -16.29 4.18
C ILE A 31 24.06 -16.49 2.66
N TYR A 32 25.04 -15.95 1.95
CA TYR A 32 25.16 -16.16 0.51
C TYR A 32 25.25 -17.65 0.13
N GLN A 33 26.06 -18.45 0.85
CA GLN A 33 26.12 -19.89 0.63
C GLN A 33 24.76 -20.59 0.86
N ILE A 34 24.03 -20.16 1.88
CA ILE A 34 22.66 -20.67 2.13
C ILE A 34 21.73 -20.30 1.00
N VAL A 35 21.79 -19.05 0.51
CA VAL A 35 20.96 -18.58 -0.61
C VAL A 35 21.28 -19.35 -1.91
N GLN A 36 22.55 -19.62 -2.17
CA GLN A 36 22.96 -20.44 -3.31
C GLN A 36 22.33 -21.84 -3.25
N GLU A 37 22.33 -22.48 -2.09
CA GLU A 37 21.76 -23.81 -1.93
C GLU A 37 20.22 -23.80 -2.01
N ILE A 38 19.57 -22.75 -1.49
CA ILE A 38 18.10 -22.56 -1.64
C ILE A 38 17.76 -22.40 -3.11
N ASP A 39 18.47 -21.53 -3.83
CA ASP A 39 18.25 -21.30 -5.26
C ASP A 39 18.45 -22.57 -6.09
N ARG A 40 19.56 -23.29 -5.85
CA ARG A 40 19.84 -24.56 -6.52
C ARG A 40 18.71 -25.57 -6.34
N ARG A 41 18.24 -25.80 -5.12
CA ARG A 41 17.13 -26.73 -4.84
C ARG A 41 15.82 -26.27 -5.47
N PHE A 42 15.57 -24.98 -5.43
CA PHE A 42 14.37 -24.43 -6.04
C PHE A 42 14.38 -24.59 -7.57
N LEU A 43 15.50 -24.29 -8.22
CA LEU A 43 15.61 -24.39 -9.68
C LEU A 43 15.51 -25.84 -10.20
N ILE A 44 15.90 -26.83 -9.40
CA ILE A 44 15.62 -28.23 -9.73
C ILE A 44 14.11 -28.46 -9.85
N LYS A 45 13.34 -28.03 -8.88
CA LYS A 45 11.87 -28.14 -8.91
C LYS A 45 11.23 -27.37 -10.07
N VAL A 46 11.76 -26.19 -10.40
CA VAL A 46 11.29 -25.41 -11.57
C VAL A 46 11.52 -26.17 -12.86
N ARG A 47 12.71 -26.79 -13.06
CA ARG A 47 13.02 -27.60 -14.23
C ARG A 47 12.20 -28.89 -14.33
N GLU A 48 11.91 -29.51 -13.19
CA GLU A 48 11.01 -30.69 -13.13
C GLU A 48 9.58 -30.34 -13.55
N MET A 49 9.08 -29.19 -13.12
CA MET A 49 7.73 -28.73 -13.45
C MET A 49 7.62 -28.16 -14.87
N TYR A 50 8.66 -27.54 -15.37
CA TYR A 50 8.70 -26.89 -16.69
C TYR A 50 9.91 -27.37 -17.51
N PRO A 51 9.95 -28.63 -17.97
CA PRO A 51 11.06 -29.19 -18.73
C PRO A 51 11.38 -28.36 -19.98
N GLY A 52 12.66 -28.00 -20.16
CA GLY A 52 13.14 -27.25 -21.33
C GLY A 52 12.79 -25.77 -21.34
N ASN A 53 12.11 -25.25 -20.32
CA ASN A 53 11.74 -23.83 -20.26
C ASN A 53 12.76 -23.00 -19.45
N GLU A 54 13.90 -22.72 -20.09
CA GLU A 54 14.99 -21.95 -19.47
C GLU A 54 14.60 -20.48 -19.21
N GLU A 55 13.60 -19.93 -19.90
CA GLU A 55 13.10 -18.59 -19.64
C GLU A 55 12.46 -18.50 -18.22
N LYS A 56 11.58 -19.46 -17.90
CA LYS A 56 10.99 -19.55 -16.55
C LYS A 56 12.07 -19.77 -15.48
N VAL A 57 13.05 -20.64 -15.76
CA VAL A 57 14.17 -20.85 -14.83
C VAL A 57 14.88 -19.55 -14.52
N ARG A 58 15.24 -18.75 -15.54
CA ARG A 58 15.89 -17.44 -15.35
C ARG A 58 14.99 -16.43 -14.63
N LYS A 59 13.70 -16.40 -15.00
CA LYS A 59 12.75 -15.46 -14.40
C LYS A 59 12.52 -15.72 -12.91
N MET A 60 12.46 -16.98 -12.52
CA MET A 60 12.18 -17.40 -11.14
C MET A 60 13.42 -17.50 -10.25
N ALA A 61 14.63 -17.57 -10.81
CA ALA A 61 15.87 -17.69 -10.07
C ALA A 61 16.06 -16.56 -9.02
N ILE A 62 16.60 -16.91 -7.87
CA ILE A 62 17.00 -15.96 -6.84
C ILE A 62 18.31 -15.26 -7.25
N LEU A 63 19.27 -16.05 -7.76
CA LEU A 63 20.56 -15.56 -8.20
C LEU A 63 20.59 -15.49 -9.74
N MET A 64 20.65 -14.29 -10.29
CA MET A 64 20.66 -14.09 -11.73
C MET A 64 21.35 -12.78 -12.12
N ASN A 65 22.10 -12.80 -13.21
CA ASN A 65 22.75 -11.62 -13.78
C ASN A 65 23.62 -10.85 -12.78
N GLY A 66 24.35 -11.55 -11.93
CA GLY A 66 25.22 -10.93 -10.91
C GLY A 66 24.46 -10.29 -9.75
N GLN A 67 23.17 -10.61 -9.60
CA GLN A 67 22.32 -10.02 -8.56
C GLN A 67 21.61 -11.07 -7.71
N VAL A 68 21.37 -10.74 -6.43
CA VAL A 68 20.45 -11.42 -5.53
C VAL A 68 19.10 -10.71 -5.62
N ARG A 69 18.08 -11.41 -6.06
CA ARG A 69 16.70 -10.89 -6.17
C ARG A 69 15.97 -11.15 -4.86
N MET A 70 15.83 -10.11 -4.04
CA MET A 70 15.30 -10.23 -2.68
C MET A 70 13.83 -10.71 -2.65
N ALA A 71 12.99 -10.22 -3.57
CA ALA A 71 11.60 -10.67 -3.69
C ALA A 71 11.50 -12.16 -4.04
N ASN A 72 12.28 -12.64 -5.03
CA ASN A 72 12.30 -14.05 -5.41
C ASN A 72 12.74 -14.93 -4.23
N MET A 73 13.77 -14.49 -3.50
CA MET A 73 14.25 -15.18 -2.30
C MET A 73 13.15 -15.26 -1.23
N ALA A 74 12.45 -14.15 -0.97
CA ALA A 74 11.38 -14.10 0.02
C ALA A 74 10.20 -15.01 -0.35
N ILE A 75 9.80 -15.05 -1.63
CA ILE A 75 8.73 -15.92 -2.13
C ILE A 75 9.11 -17.40 -1.97
N VAL A 76 10.34 -17.75 -2.33
CA VAL A 76 10.82 -19.16 -2.24
C VAL A 76 10.94 -19.61 -0.80
N ALA A 77 11.56 -18.80 0.06
CA ALA A 77 11.87 -19.14 1.45
C ALA A 77 10.66 -19.01 2.39
N GLY A 78 9.74 -18.07 2.13
CA GLY A 78 8.56 -17.84 2.94
C GLY A 78 7.46 -18.89 2.74
N PHE A 79 6.56 -19.02 3.71
CA PHE A 79 5.40 -19.89 3.60
C PHE A 79 4.16 -19.16 3.07
N SER A 80 4.15 -17.83 3.11
CA SER A 80 3.01 -17.00 2.71
C SER A 80 3.50 -15.78 1.92
N VAL A 81 2.80 -15.47 0.85
CA VAL A 81 3.02 -14.29 -0.01
C VAL A 81 1.70 -13.55 -0.12
N ASN A 82 1.66 -12.29 0.26
CA ASN A 82 0.42 -11.54 0.14
C ASN A 82 0.61 -10.19 -0.56
N GLY A 83 -0.43 -9.82 -1.31
CA GLY A 83 -0.67 -8.44 -1.68
C GLY A 83 -1.38 -7.68 -0.56
N VAL A 84 -1.54 -6.36 -0.73
CA VAL A 84 -2.05 -5.45 0.30
C VAL A 84 -3.41 -4.82 -0.05
N ALA A 85 -4.03 -5.29 -1.12
CA ALA A 85 -5.40 -5.02 -1.56
C ALA A 85 -5.84 -6.13 -2.52
N GLN A 86 -7.14 -6.39 -2.66
CA GLN A 86 -7.64 -7.45 -3.53
C GLN A 86 -7.13 -7.31 -4.97
N LEU A 87 -7.31 -6.14 -5.58
CA LEU A 87 -6.82 -5.86 -6.94
C LEU A 87 -5.29 -6.03 -7.05
N HIS A 88 -4.52 -5.56 -6.06
CA HIS A 88 -3.07 -5.72 -6.03
C HIS A 88 -2.68 -7.20 -6.01
N THR A 89 -3.33 -8.00 -5.18
CA THR A 89 -3.10 -9.44 -5.08
C THR A 89 -3.40 -10.13 -6.42
N GLU A 90 -4.50 -9.78 -7.07
CA GLU A 90 -4.85 -10.34 -8.39
C GLU A 90 -3.83 -9.97 -9.48
N ILE A 91 -3.28 -8.76 -9.46
CA ILE A 91 -2.21 -8.35 -10.38
C ILE A 91 -0.94 -9.18 -10.12
N LEU A 92 -0.58 -9.40 -8.86
CA LEU A 92 0.56 -10.24 -8.51
C LEU A 92 0.37 -11.68 -9.04
N GLU A 93 -0.79 -12.28 -8.81
CA GLU A 93 -1.11 -13.66 -9.19
C GLU A 93 -1.19 -13.85 -10.71
N LYS A 94 -1.81 -12.90 -11.43
CA LYS A 94 -2.11 -13.02 -12.87
C LYS A 94 -1.02 -12.45 -13.77
N GLN A 95 -0.17 -11.54 -13.26
CA GLN A 95 0.81 -10.81 -14.05
C GLN A 95 2.23 -10.90 -13.46
N GLU A 96 2.53 -10.13 -12.41
CA GLU A 96 3.90 -9.89 -11.93
C GLU A 96 4.58 -11.14 -11.36
N LEU A 97 3.87 -11.94 -10.58
CA LEU A 97 4.37 -13.15 -9.94
C LEU A 97 3.69 -14.42 -10.46
N LYS A 98 3.11 -14.36 -11.66
CA LYS A 98 2.33 -15.42 -12.25
C LYS A 98 3.03 -16.79 -12.23
N ASP A 99 4.32 -16.83 -12.53
CA ASP A 99 5.06 -18.09 -12.59
C ASP A 99 5.21 -18.71 -11.19
N PHE A 100 5.42 -17.89 -10.17
CA PHE A 100 5.44 -18.34 -8.78
C PHE A 100 4.05 -18.78 -8.30
N TYR A 101 3.00 -18.04 -8.67
CA TYR A 101 1.63 -18.41 -8.35
C TYR A 101 1.22 -19.74 -8.98
N GLN A 102 1.56 -19.96 -10.24
CA GLN A 102 1.30 -21.24 -10.92
C GLN A 102 1.99 -22.42 -10.25
N MET A 103 3.17 -22.21 -9.68
CA MET A 103 3.96 -23.26 -9.02
C MET A 103 3.56 -23.49 -7.56
N MET A 104 3.15 -22.44 -6.85
CA MET A 104 2.89 -22.46 -5.40
C MET A 104 1.64 -21.63 -5.05
N PRO A 105 0.46 -21.92 -5.61
CA PRO A 105 -0.74 -21.09 -5.42
C PRO A 105 -1.17 -21.01 -3.96
N GLU A 106 -0.90 -22.03 -3.17
CA GLU A 106 -1.22 -22.11 -1.75
C GLU A 106 -0.51 -21.08 -0.88
N LYS A 107 0.59 -20.49 -1.37
CA LYS A 107 1.30 -19.43 -0.66
C LYS A 107 0.62 -18.07 -0.80
N PHE A 108 -0.15 -17.85 -1.87
CA PHE A 108 -0.66 -16.55 -2.22
C PHE A 108 -1.98 -16.25 -1.51
N ASN A 109 -2.10 -15.06 -0.98
CA ASN A 109 -3.31 -14.59 -0.33
C ASN A 109 -3.36 -13.06 -0.29
N ASN A 110 -4.52 -12.51 0.06
CA ASN A 110 -4.71 -11.08 0.24
C ASN A 110 -4.76 -10.70 1.72
N LYS A 111 -4.06 -9.62 2.07
CA LYS A 111 -4.16 -8.94 3.36
C LYS A 111 -4.38 -7.46 3.09
N THR A 112 -5.63 -7.05 2.99
CA THR A 112 -5.98 -5.65 2.73
C THR A 112 -5.40 -4.73 3.80
N ASN A 113 -4.71 -3.68 3.37
CA ASN A 113 -4.25 -2.64 4.26
C ASN A 113 -5.41 -2.06 5.06
N GLY A 114 -5.16 -1.77 6.32
CA GLY A 114 -6.10 -1.11 7.21
C GLY A 114 -5.56 0.21 7.71
N ILE A 115 -6.46 0.98 8.31
CA ILE A 115 -6.14 2.16 9.10
C ILE A 115 -6.67 1.98 10.50
N THR A 116 -6.01 2.55 11.49
CA THR A 116 -6.54 2.59 12.85
C THR A 116 -7.35 3.87 13.07
N GLN A 117 -8.61 3.73 13.50
CA GLN A 117 -9.48 4.83 13.85
C GLN A 117 -8.91 5.71 14.99
N ARG A 118 -8.09 5.14 15.85
CA ARG A 118 -7.44 5.88 16.94
C ARG A 118 -6.50 6.94 16.40
N ARG A 119 -5.63 6.63 15.44
CA ARG A 119 -4.73 7.60 14.83
C ARG A 119 -5.43 8.53 13.85
N PHE A 120 -6.21 7.97 12.93
CA PHE A 120 -6.73 8.73 11.79
C PHE A 120 -8.03 9.48 12.09
N LEU A 121 -8.76 9.13 13.16
CA LEU A 121 -9.99 9.80 13.56
C LEU A 121 -9.86 10.40 14.97
N ALA A 122 -9.69 9.60 16.01
CA ALA A 122 -9.64 10.10 17.38
C ALA A 122 -8.50 11.12 17.59
N HIS A 123 -7.30 10.85 17.07
CA HIS A 123 -6.17 11.77 17.16
C HIS A 123 -6.14 12.80 16.02
N GLY A 124 -6.41 12.37 14.79
CA GLY A 124 -6.26 13.20 13.59
C GLY A 124 -7.38 14.22 13.39
N ASN A 125 -8.58 13.97 13.93
CA ASN A 125 -9.74 14.86 13.81
C ASN A 125 -10.56 14.89 15.11
N PRO A 126 -10.07 15.57 16.16
CA PRO A 126 -10.72 15.60 17.46
C PRO A 126 -12.16 16.11 17.40
N LEU A 127 -12.44 17.17 16.64
CA LEU A 127 -13.80 17.73 16.53
C LEU A 127 -14.81 16.69 16.01
N LEU A 128 -14.41 15.88 15.03
CA LEU A 128 -15.27 14.81 14.53
C LEU A 128 -15.36 13.65 15.52
N ALA A 129 -14.27 13.32 16.20
CA ALA A 129 -14.26 12.28 17.22
C ALA A 129 -15.17 12.59 18.41
N ASP A 130 -15.16 13.83 18.88
CA ASP A 130 -16.03 14.32 19.96
C ASP A 130 -17.49 14.25 19.52
N TRP A 131 -17.81 14.73 18.32
CA TRP A 131 -19.15 14.66 17.77
C TRP A 131 -19.68 13.23 17.65
N ILE A 132 -18.83 12.30 17.15
CA ILE A 132 -19.20 10.87 17.08
C ILE A 132 -19.48 10.32 18.47
N THR A 133 -18.62 10.63 19.44
CA THR A 133 -18.76 10.15 20.81
C THR A 133 -20.03 10.69 21.47
N ASP A 134 -20.39 11.94 21.21
CA ASP A 134 -21.66 12.52 21.69
C ASP A 134 -22.87 11.81 21.10
N LYS A 135 -22.83 11.40 19.83
CA LYS A 135 -23.97 10.76 19.15
C LYS A 135 -24.11 9.28 19.47
N ILE A 136 -23.02 8.52 19.62
CA ILE A 136 -23.07 7.06 19.73
C ILE A 136 -22.27 6.45 20.89
N GLY A 137 -21.65 7.26 21.74
CA GLY A 137 -20.76 6.83 22.82
C GLY A 137 -19.34 6.55 22.29
N ASP A 138 -18.41 6.24 23.18
CA ASP A 138 -16.98 6.08 22.93
C ASP A 138 -16.56 4.67 22.46
N GLY A 139 -17.48 3.72 22.45
CA GLY A 139 -17.20 2.32 22.10
C GLY A 139 -16.58 2.10 20.71
N TRP A 140 -16.79 3.04 19.77
CA TRP A 140 -16.20 3.00 18.44
C TRP A 140 -14.66 3.08 18.44
N ILE A 141 -14.07 3.62 19.52
CA ILE A 141 -12.60 3.76 19.64
C ILE A 141 -11.92 2.40 19.68
N THR A 142 -12.54 1.42 20.31
CA THR A 142 -12.05 0.04 20.41
C THR A 142 -12.71 -0.91 19.43
N ASP A 143 -13.96 -0.63 19.05
CA ASP A 143 -14.73 -1.42 18.08
C ASP A 143 -15.31 -0.50 16.99
N LEU A 144 -14.57 -0.39 15.87
CA LEU A 144 -14.93 0.48 14.75
C LEU A 144 -16.29 0.13 14.12
N SER A 145 -16.79 -1.11 14.26
CA SER A 145 -18.09 -1.51 13.73
C SER A 145 -19.25 -0.68 14.28
N GLN A 146 -19.08 -0.12 15.48
CA GLN A 146 -20.08 0.73 16.14
C GLN A 146 -20.33 2.06 15.39
N ILE A 147 -19.41 2.50 14.54
CA ILE A 147 -19.62 3.68 13.69
C ILE A 147 -20.86 3.55 12.77
N ALA A 148 -21.28 2.31 12.48
CA ALA A 148 -22.51 2.07 11.73
C ALA A 148 -23.78 2.63 12.41
N LYS A 149 -23.74 2.90 13.72
CA LYS A 149 -24.83 3.55 14.45
C LYS A 149 -25.10 4.99 14.00
N LEU A 150 -24.16 5.61 13.28
CA LEU A 150 -24.35 6.93 12.66
C LEU A 150 -25.26 6.90 11.43
N LYS A 151 -25.49 5.73 10.80
CA LYS A 151 -26.29 5.65 9.56
C LYS A 151 -27.67 6.31 9.64
N PRO A 152 -28.46 6.15 10.73
CA PRO A 152 -29.75 6.82 10.83
C PRO A 152 -29.68 8.35 10.83
N LEU A 153 -28.53 8.92 11.26
CA LEU A 153 -28.35 10.37 11.33
C LEU A 153 -28.16 11.02 9.96
N VAL A 154 -28.04 10.24 8.89
CA VAL A 154 -27.96 10.78 7.51
C VAL A 154 -29.21 11.54 7.13
N GLU A 155 -30.38 11.15 7.67
CA GLU A 155 -31.66 11.82 7.42
C GLU A 155 -31.94 12.99 8.38
N ASP A 156 -31.11 13.15 9.42
CA ASP A 156 -31.23 14.24 10.38
C ASP A 156 -30.53 15.51 9.87
N GLU A 157 -31.30 16.58 9.65
CA GLU A 157 -30.77 17.85 9.12
C GLU A 157 -29.84 18.53 10.10
N ASP A 158 -30.08 18.45 11.40
CA ASP A 158 -29.23 19.05 12.41
C ASP A 158 -27.88 18.32 12.49
N ALA A 159 -27.89 16.99 12.47
CA ALA A 159 -26.68 16.19 12.42
C ALA A 159 -25.83 16.49 11.18
N ARG A 160 -26.45 16.62 10.00
CA ARG A 160 -25.76 17.03 8.76
C ARG A 160 -25.13 18.42 8.87
N ARG A 161 -25.85 19.38 9.45
CA ARG A 161 -25.35 20.74 9.67
C ARG A 161 -24.17 20.75 10.62
N GLU A 162 -24.24 20.05 11.74
CA GLU A 162 -23.15 19.90 12.70
C GLU A 162 -21.90 19.28 12.04
N PHE A 163 -22.10 18.20 11.27
CA PHE A 163 -21.01 17.55 10.53
C PHE A 163 -20.33 18.50 9.52
N MET A 164 -21.11 19.28 8.78
CA MET A 164 -20.59 20.26 7.83
C MET A 164 -19.87 21.41 8.53
N GLU A 165 -20.34 21.83 9.71
CA GLU A 165 -19.65 22.83 10.52
C GLU A 165 -18.27 22.34 11.00
N ILE A 166 -18.18 21.08 11.44
CA ILE A 166 -16.87 20.47 11.81
C ILE A 166 -15.92 20.50 10.61
N LYS A 167 -16.38 20.14 9.41
CA LYS A 167 -15.55 20.21 8.21
C LYS A 167 -15.10 21.64 7.90
N TYR A 168 -15.99 22.61 8.07
CA TYR A 168 -15.68 24.02 7.89
C TYR A 168 -14.63 24.51 8.89
N GLN A 169 -14.75 24.18 10.16
CA GLN A 169 -13.76 24.54 11.20
C GLN A 169 -12.37 23.95 10.90
N ASN A 170 -12.30 22.71 10.44
CA ASN A 170 -11.04 22.11 10.00
C ASN A 170 -10.43 22.83 8.79
N LYS A 171 -11.26 23.27 7.84
CA LYS A 171 -10.78 24.07 6.68
C LYS A 171 -10.31 25.46 7.10
N VAL A 172 -10.99 26.12 8.05
CA VAL A 172 -10.53 27.41 8.61
C VAL A 172 -9.14 27.26 9.23
N ARG A 173 -8.91 26.19 10.02
CA ARG A 173 -7.59 25.90 10.59
C ARG A 173 -6.53 25.68 9.52
N LEU A 174 -6.87 24.92 8.47
CA LEU A 174 -5.96 24.65 7.37
C LEU A 174 -5.67 25.93 6.53
N ALA A 175 -6.68 26.74 6.26
CA ALA A 175 -6.52 28.02 5.55
C ALA A 175 -5.58 28.97 6.32
N LYS A 176 -5.73 29.03 7.65
CA LYS A 176 -4.83 29.80 8.51
C LYS A 176 -3.39 29.27 8.41
N TYR A 177 -3.20 27.96 8.51
CA TYR A 177 -1.87 27.34 8.37
C TYR A 177 -1.23 27.66 7.00
N ILE A 178 -2.00 27.56 5.92
CA ILE A 178 -1.54 27.90 4.56
C ILE A 178 -1.13 29.37 4.49
N LYS A 179 -1.92 30.28 5.07
CA LYS A 179 -1.58 31.71 5.12
C LYS A 179 -0.27 31.96 5.84
N GLU A 180 -0.09 31.35 7.01
CA GLU A 180 1.11 31.54 7.84
C GLU A 180 2.38 30.98 7.21
N HIS A 181 2.29 29.85 6.46
CA HIS A 181 3.46 29.14 5.93
C HIS A 181 3.74 29.42 4.45
N ASN A 182 2.70 29.73 3.68
CA ASN A 182 2.80 29.93 2.24
C ASN A 182 2.45 31.36 1.78
N GLY A 183 1.90 32.20 2.66
CA GLY A 183 1.48 33.57 2.35
C GLY A 183 0.22 33.66 1.48
N ILE A 184 -0.49 32.54 1.25
CA ILE A 184 -1.63 32.45 0.33
C ILE A 184 -2.93 32.51 1.12
N ASP A 185 -3.89 33.30 0.67
CA ASP A 185 -5.25 33.32 1.20
C ASP A 185 -6.09 32.27 0.47
N VAL A 186 -6.77 31.41 1.24
CA VAL A 186 -7.64 30.35 0.72
C VAL A 186 -9.02 30.50 1.35
N ASP A 187 -10.07 30.48 0.53
CA ASP A 187 -11.45 30.50 1.02
C ASP A 187 -11.81 29.13 1.65
N PRO A 188 -12.07 29.06 2.96
CA PRO A 188 -12.42 27.81 3.63
C PRO A 188 -13.80 27.25 3.19
N ARG A 189 -14.63 28.02 2.45
CA ARG A 189 -15.87 27.52 1.88
C ARG A 189 -15.69 26.81 0.55
N SER A 190 -14.54 26.99 -0.11
CA SER A 190 -14.22 26.29 -1.36
C SER A 190 -14.00 24.79 -1.14
N ILE A 191 -14.03 24.01 -2.22
CA ILE A 191 -13.60 22.62 -2.17
C ILE A 191 -12.08 22.57 -2.14
N PHE A 192 -11.53 21.89 -1.12
CA PHE A 192 -10.08 21.66 -1.03
C PHE A 192 -9.74 20.37 -1.77
N ASP A 193 -9.16 20.50 -2.96
CA ASP A 193 -8.61 19.37 -3.71
C ASP A 193 -7.10 19.26 -3.39
N ILE A 194 -6.71 18.17 -2.73
CA ILE A 194 -5.36 17.96 -2.25
C ILE A 194 -4.79 16.66 -2.81
N GLN A 195 -3.74 16.79 -3.64
CA GLN A 195 -3.00 15.65 -4.14
C GLN A 195 -1.59 15.61 -3.53
N VAL A 196 -1.42 14.88 -2.42
CA VAL A 196 -0.15 14.71 -1.71
C VAL A 196 0.37 13.29 -1.93
N LYS A 197 1.30 13.13 -2.87
CA LYS A 197 1.85 11.83 -3.30
C LYS A 197 3.30 12.00 -3.75
N ARG A 198 4.14 10.95 -3.62
CA ARG A 198 5.44 10.92 -4.30
C ARG A 198 5.22 10.99 -5.81
N LEU A 199 6.10 11.71 -6.51
CA LEU A 199 6.03 11.82 -7.96
C LEU A 199 6.21 10.44 -8.60
N HIS A 200 5.24 10.06 -9.44
CA HIS A 200 5.29 8.84 -10.23
C HIS A 200 4.27 8.91 -11.37
N GLU A 201 4.66 8.44 -12.56
CA GLU A 201 3.84 8.53 -13.77
C GLU A 201 2.42 7.92 -13.57
N TYR A 202 2.31 6.73 -12.96
CA TYR A 202 1.02 6.08 -12.75
C TYR A 202 0.06 6.85 -11.83
N LYS A 203 0.54 7.83 -11.05
CA LYS A 203 -0.30 8.67 -10.18
C LYS A 203 -0.95 9.82 -10.92
N ARG A 204 -0.63 10.01 -12.20
CA ARG A 204 -1.26 10.99 -13.10
C ARG A 204 -1.28 12.43 -12.57
N GLN A 205 -0.20 12.85 -11.92
CA GLN A 205 -0.09 14.22 -11.39
C GLN A 205 -0.14 15.26 -12.52
N LEU A 206 0.46 14.96 -13.68
CA LEU A 206 0.37 15.83 -14.85
C LEU A 206 -1.08 16.00 -15.32
N LEU A 207 -1.87 14.93 -15.35
CA LEU A 207 -3.29 15.02 -15.72
C LEU A 207 -4.06 15.91 -14.73
N ASN A 208 -3.76 15.84 -13.43
CA ASN A 208 -4.36 16.72 -12.43
C ASN A 208 -4.00 18.20 -12.67
N ILE A 209 -2.74 18.50 -13.02
CA ILE A 209 -2.32 19.87 -13.35
C ILE A 209 -3.07 20.37 -14.59
N LEU A 210 -3.18 19.57 -15.62
CA LEU A 210 -3.92 19.95 -16.84
C LEU A 210 -5.41 20.21 -16.53
N HIS A 211 -6.00 19.44 -15.62
CA HIS A 211 -7.38 19.67 -15.17
C HIS A 211 -7.50 20.98 -14.39
N ILE A 212 -6.56 21.30 -13.50
CA ILE A 212 -6.51 22.60 -12.80
C ILE A 212 -6.42 23.75 -13.80
N MET A 213 -5.55 23.64 -14.80
CA MET A 213 -5.41 24.66 -15.85
C MET A 213 -6.71 24.83 -16.66
N TYR A 214 -7.39 23.73 -16.96
CA TYR A 214 -8.69 23.76 -17.62
C TYR A 214 -9.73 24.52 -16.78
N LEU A 215 -9.86 24.19 -15.50
CA LEU A 215 -10.80 24.86 -14.59
C LEU A 215 -10.48 26.35 -14.39
N TYR A 216 -9.17 26.69 -14.36
CA TYR A 216 -8.74 28.10 -14.24
C TYR A 216 -9.13 28.95 -15.44
N ASN A 217 -9.21 28.36 -16.64
CA ASN A 217 -9.55 29.04 -17.89
C ASN A 217 -11.06 29.10 -18.19
N GLN A 218 -11.95 28.52 -17.33
CA GLN A 218 -13.41 28.61 -17.43
C GLN A 218 -13.92 29.87 -16.75
#